data_317e3cc1aaaadf654250494841f05898
#
_entry.id   317e3cc1aaaadf654250494841f05898
#
_cell.length_a   1.000
_cell.length_b   1.000
_cell.length_c   1.000
_cell.angle_alpha   90.00
_cell.angle_beta   90.00
_cell.angle_gamma   90.00
#
_symmetry.space_group_name_H-M   'P 1'
#
loop_
_entity.id
_entity.type
_entity.pdbx_description
1 polymer ?
#
loop_
_entity_poly.entity_id
_entity_poly.type
_entity_poly.pdbx_seq_one_letter_code
_entity_poly.pdbx_strand_id
1 'polypeptide(L)'
;MASASTAAVLYASVVSSAQLTGAVPEDAKELKHHAKGGKGFINPWESYTDLPVFKTLCTMLYRRFVSRTTNIPDTTPPTVPVHKPDFLPTRETPTLRATWLGHACYYVEFPSGFRALFDPVFEQRCSPFTWLGPSRYTPMPCEIEDLPFIDAVIISHNHYDHLSHPTVTTIKKRFPNVHFFVPLGNKKWFEKCELHNVTELDWWETRDITLSAVPGKSESSPSTTVSTEGKTPSTHDNILATINCLPCQHTSARTPFDRAHTLWASWSISSGGKSIWFGGDTGYRKVPQLPPGENDYDVKYSHFPFCPAFKQIGELRGPFDLGLIPIGAYDPRFIMSSMHANPFDSVNIFIDTKCKKALGMHWGTWVLTEEDVMEPPKLLREAMKWKELPEEGVFDVVDIGESLEVK
;
A
#
# COMPACT_ATOMS: atom_id res chain seq x y z
N MET A 1 -9.68 -45.77 3.35
CA MET A 1 -8.57 -45.39 2.45
C MET A 1 -8.05 -44.04 2.95
N ALA A 2 -6.80 -43.97 3.38
CA ALA A 2 -6.22 -42.73 3.87
C ALA A 2 -5.95 -41.81 2.67
N SER A 3 -6.62 -40.66 2.66
CA SER A 3 -6.35 -39.59 1.71
C SER A 3 -4.91 -39.07 1.93
N ALA A 4 -4.07 -39.22 0.93
CA ALA A 4 -2.75 -38.63 0.92
C ALA A 4 -2.94 -37.10 0.81
N SER A 5 -2.72 -36.38 1.93
CA SER A 5 -2.53 -34.94 1.91
C SER A 5 -1.32 -34.67 1.00
N THR A 6 -1.55 -34.05 -0.17
CA THR A 6 -0.45 -33.50 -0.96
C THR A 6 0.16 -32.36 -0.15
N ALA A 7 1.30 -32.63 0.47
CA ALA A 7 2.04 -31.61 1.21
C ALA A 7 2.37 -30.45 0.26
N ALA A 8 2.03 -29.20 0.67
CA ALA A 8 2.32 -28.02 -0.11
C ALA A 8 3.84 -27.91 -0.33
N VAL A 9 4.24 -27.57 -1.55
CA VAL A 9 5.66 -27.44 -1.91
C VAL A 9 6.22 -26.20 -1.24
N LEU A 10 7.32 -26.36 -0.49
CA LEU A 10 8.08 -25.22 0.06
C LEU A 10 8.88 -24.54 -1.05
N TYR A 11 8.79 -23.22 -1.13
CA TYR A 11 9.59 -22.42 -2.04
C TYR A 11 10.69 -21.65 -1.29
N ALA A 12 11.89 -21.62 -1.89
CA ALA A 12 12.97 -20.72 -1.48
C ALA A 12 12.99 -19.51 -2.41
N SER A 13 13.16 -18.30 -1.84
CA SER A 13 13.23 -17.05 -2.60
C SER A 13 14.67 -16.62 -2.85
N VAL A 14 14.95 -16.16 -4.07
CA VAL A 14 16.20 -15.51 -4.45
C VAL A 14 15.88 -14.17 -5.09
N VAL A 15 16.45 -13.09 -4.55
CA VAL A 15 16.31 -11.75 -5.10
C VAL A 15 17.57 -11.41 -5.90
N SER A 16 17.39 -10.92 -7.13
CA SER A 16 18.45 -10.53 -8.05
C SER A 16 18.21 -9.14 -8.65
N SER A 17 19.23 -8.55 -9.25
CA SER A 17 19.02 -7.41 -10.14
C SER A 17 18.10 -7.83 -11.28
N ALA A 18 17.16 -6.95 -11.65
CA ALA A 18 16.23 -7.26 -12.73
C ALA A 18 16.99 -7.51 -14.04
N GLN A 19 16.57 -8.53 -14.78
CA GLN A 19 17.14 -8.82 -16.12
C GLN A 19 16.81 -7.72 -17.10
N LEU A 20 15.61 -7.13 -17.00
CA LEU A 20 15.17 -5.98 -17.77
C LEU A 20 14.79 -4.86 -16.81
N THR A 21 15.61 -3.83 -16.75
CA THR A 21 15.22 -2.59 -16.06
C THR A 21 14.23 -1.85 -16.96
N GLY A 22 13.05 -1.52 -16.41
CA GLY A 22 12.11 -0.66 -17.12
C GLY A 22 12.68 0.75 -17.34
N ALA A 23 12.03 1.55 -18.20
CA ALA A 23 12.41 2.93 -18.46
C ALA A 23 12.38 3.77 -17.17
N VAL A 24 13.27 4.74 -17.07
CA VAL A 24 13.37 5.70 -15.97
C VAL A 24 13.40 7.13 -16.54
N PRO A 25 12.93 8.15 -15.81
CA PRO A 25 13.10 9.54 -16.24
C PRO A 25 14.58 9.88 -16.44
N GLU A 26 14.88 10.76 -17.38
CA GLU A 26 16.27 11.18 -17.66
C GLU A 26 16.95 11.81 -16.44
N ASP A 27 16.19 12.55 -15.65
CA ASP A 27 16.65 13.23 -14.45
C ASP A 27 16.66 12.35 -13.18
N ALA A 28 16.23 11.09 -13.26
CA ALA A 28 16.26 10.16 -12.10
C ALA A 28 17.68 10.00 -11.52
N LYS A 29 18.72 10.10 -12.36
CA LYS A 29 20.13 10.01 -11.94
C LYS A 29 20.60 11.18 -11.09
N GLU A 30 19.89 12.30 -11.10
CA GLU A 30 20.22 13.49 -10.30
C GLU A 30 19.88 13.30 -8.82
N LEU A 31 19.12 12.24 -8.47
CA LEU A 31 18.72 11.89 -7.11
C LEU A 31 18.16 13.09 -6.33
N LYS A 32 17.32 13.89 -6.99
CA LYS A 32 16.77 15.14 -6.45
C LYS A 32 16.02 14.94 -5.12
N HIS A 33 15.58 13.72 -4.85
CA HIS A 33 14.92 13.35 -3.61
C HIS A 33 15.88 13.04 -2.45
N HIS A 34 17.18 12.94 -2.70
CA HIS A 34 18.18 12.83 -1.64
C HIS A 34 18.48 14.19 -1.04
N ALA A 35 18.38 14.33 0.28
CA ALA A 35 18.72 15.57 0.97
C ALA A 35 20.21 15.90 0.81
N LYS A 36 20.53 17.18 0.63
CA LYS A 36 21.92 17.64 0.57
C LYS A 36 22.66 17.25 1.86
N GLY A 37 23.82 16.64 1.71
CA GLY A 37 24.63 16.17 2.85
C GLY A 37 24.32 14.74 3.30
N GLY A 38 23.51 13.96 2.55
CA GLY A 38 23.29 12.54 2.76
C GLY A 38 22.49 12.17 4.00
N LYS A 39 21.74 13.12 4.56
CA LYS A 39 20.91 12.88 5.76
C LYS A 39 19.43 12.96 5.42
N GLY A 40 18.89 11.82 4.97
CA GLY A 40 17.45 11.68 4.69
C GLY A 40 17.05 12.10 3.28
N PHE A 41 15.75 12.33 3.10
CA PHE A 41 15.10 12.49 1.81
C PHE A 41 14.20 13.73 1.78
N ILE A 42 13.85 14.19 0.58
CA ILE A 42 12.96 15.33 0.36
C ILE A 42 12.00 15.03 -0.79
N ASN A 43 10.86 15.70 -0.83
CA ASN A 43 10.02 15.73 -2.03
C ASN A 43 10.55 16.83 -2.97
N PRO A 44 10.95 16.50 -4.21
CA PRO A 44 11.58 17.48 -5.11
C PRO A 44 10.57 18.34 -5.88
N TRP A 45 9.27 18.24 -5.60
CA TRP A 45 8.20 18.87 -6.38
C TRP A 45 7.58 20.07 -5.68
N GLU A 46 7.16 21.05 -6.48
CA GLU A 46 6.47 22.28 -5.99
C GLU A 46 5.11 21.97 -5.34
N SER A 47 4.51 20.84 -5.67
CA SER A 47 3.28 20.33 -5.09
C SER A 47 3.40 19.87 -3.64
N TYR A 48 4.62 19.77 -3.11
CA TYR A 48 4.86 19.42 -1.71
C TYR A 48 5.12 20.67 -0.86
N THR A 49 4.60 20.67 0.36
CA THR A 49 4.95 21.66 1.38
C THR A 49 5.37 20.93 2.64
N ASP A 50 6.60 21.16 3.05
CA ASP A 50 7.06 20.69 4.35
C ASP A 50 6.50 21.58 5.46
N LEU A 51 5.49 21.06 6.17
CA LEU A 51 4.89 21.79 7.29
C LEU A 51 5.68 21.48 8.57
N PRO A 52 6.23 22.49 9.26
CA PRO A 52 6.91 22.27 10.52
C PRO A 52 5.98 21.59 11.54
N VAL A 53 6.41 20.47 12.10
CA VAL A 53 5.61 19.64 13.03
C VAL A 53 5.00 20.47 14.15
N PHE A 54 5.78 21.37 14.77
CA PHE A 54 5.30 22.24 15.84
C PHE A 54 4.19 23.19 15.37
N LYS A 55 4.33 23.81 14.20
CA LYS A 55 3.32 24.70 13.62
C LYS A 55 2.04 23.95 13.32
N THR A 56 2.17 22.74 12.74
CA THR A 56 1.03 21.87 12.43
C THR A 56 0.29 21.48 13.71
N LEU A 57 1.02 21.04 14.74
CA LEU A 57 0.44 20.69 16.04
C LEU A 57 -0.29 21.88 16.66
N CYS A 58 0.33 23.07 16.70
CA CYS A 58 -0.31 24.29 17.21
C CYS A 58 -1.58 24.64 16.43
N THR A 59 -1.56 24.49 15.10
CA THR A 59 -2.73 24.73 14.25
C THR A 59 -3.86 23.74 14.57
N MET A 60 -3.56 22.47 14.71
CA MET A 60 -4.55 21.43 15.05
C MET A 60 -5.14 21.66 16.46
N LEU A 61 -4.30 21.99 17.44
CA LEU A 61 -4.77 22.32 18.80
C LEU A 61 -5.64 23.58 18.82
N TYR A 62 -5.24 24.63 18.08
CA TYR A 62 -6.04 25.85 17.94
C TYR A 62 -7.41 25.54 17.31
N ARG A 63 -7.44 24.77 16.21
CA ARG A 63 -8.68 24.33 15.55
C ARG A 63 -9.59 23.56 16.50
N ARG A 64 -9.02 22.63 17.28
CA ARG A 64 -9.79 21.77 18.20
C ARG A 64 -10.34 22.51 19.41
N PHE A 65 -9.53 23.35 20.07
CA PHE A 65 -9.87 23.91 21.38
C PHE A 65 -10.32 25.37 21.36
N VAL A 66 -9.85 26.14 20.37
CA VAL A 66 -10.12 27.58 20.29
C VAL A 66 -11.17 27.89 19.22
N SER A 67 -10.88 27.63 17.97
CA SER A 67 -11.86 27.90 16.88
C SER A 67 -12.97 26.89 16.80
N ARG A 68 -12.78 25.68 17.36
CA ARG A 68 -13.74 24.55 17.32
C ARG A 68 -14.20 24.19 15.91
N THR A 69 -13.27 24.25 14.96
CA THR A 69 -13.51 23.94 13.54
C THR A 69 -13.06 22.54 13.16
N THR A 70 -12.55 21.74 14.11
CA THR A 70 -12.17 20.34 13.90
C THR A 70 -13.42 19.48 13.90
N ASN A 71 -13.64 18.71 12.84
CA ASN A 71 -14.59 17.63 12.85
C ASN A 71 -14.05 16.44 13.67
N ILE A 72 -14.92 15.75 14.37
CA ILE A 72 -14.63 14.50 15.08
C ILE A 72 -15.49 13.43 14.40
N PRO A 73 -14.90 12.63 13.52
CA PRO A 73 -15.66 11.64 12.78
C PRO A 73 -16.39 10.67 13.68
N ASP A 74 -17.66 10.43 13.37
CA ASP A 74 -18.46 9.43 14.08
C ASP A 74 -18.13 8.03 13.56
N THR A 75 -17.72 7.16 14.47
CA THR A 75 -17.41 5.75 14.17
C THR A 75 -18.52 4.79 14.57
N THR A 76 -19.69 5.33 14.94
CA THR A 76 -20.86 4.51 15.25
C THR A 76 -21.37 3.82 13.98
N PRO A 77 -21.65 2.51 13.99
CA PRO A 77 -22.21 1.82 12.84
C PRO A 77 -23.54 2.44 12.35
N PRO A 78 -23.82 2.42 11.02
CA PRO A 78 -23.09 1.62 10.01
C PRO A 78 -21.81 2.27 9.50
N THR A 79 -20.71 1.51 9.53
CA THR A 79 -19.43 1.84 8.90
C THR A 79 -19.16 0.85 7.77
N VAL A 80 -17.93 0.80 7.21
CA VAL A 80 -17.59 -0.20 6.21
C VAL A 80 -17.80 -1.62 6.77
N PRO A 81 -18.51 -2.51 6.07
CA PRO A 81 -18.70 -3.89 6.50
C PRO A 81 -17.37 -4.65 6.56
N VAL A 82 -17.32 -5.67 7.41
CA VAL A 82 -16.15 -6.53 7.56
C VAL A 82 -16.59 -7.98 7.40
N HIS A 83 -15.98 -8.67 6.43
CA HIS A 83 -16.22 -10.06 6.10
C HIS A 83 -14.98 -10.89 6.39
N LYS A 84 -15.16 -12.17 6.69
CA LYS A 84 -14.04 -13.10 6.74
C LYS A 84 -13.54 -13.33 5.32
N PRO A 85 -12.23 -13.11 5.03
CA PRO A 85 -11.69 -13.33 3.70
C PRO A 85 -11.76 -14.81 3.29
N ASP A 86 -12.00 -15.04 1.99
CA ASP A 86 -11.88 -16.35 1.35
C ASP A 86 -10.57 -16.39 0.56
N PHE A 87 -9.52 -16.95 1.15
CA PHE A 87 -8.21 -17.11 0.51
C PHE A 87 -8.13 -18.40 -0.28
N LEU A 88 -7.48 -18.36 -1.45
CA LEU A 88 -7.25 -19.58 -2.23
C LEU A 88 -6.26 -20.51 -1.49
N PRO A 89 -6.67 -21.77 -1.20
CA PRO A 89 -5.84 -22.68 -0.41
C PRO A 89 -4.62 -23.21 -1.19
N THR A 90 -4.56 -22.95 -2.49
CA THR A 90 -3.47 -23.36 -3.39
C THR A 90 -2.86 -22.12 -4.07
N ARG A 91 -1.72 -22.32 -4.73
CA ARG A 91 -1.10 -21.26 -5.54
C ARG A 91 -1.75 -21.09 -6.92
N GLU A 92 -2.69 -21.96 -7.28
CA GLU A 92 -3.38 -21.89 -8.56
C GLU A 92 -4.46 -20.81 -8.51
N THR A 93 -4.31 -19.79 -9.34
CA THR A 93 -5.34 -18.77 -9.57
C THR A 93 -5.32 -18.34 -11.03
N PRO A 94 -6.48 -18.34 -11.71
CA PRO A 94 -6.57 -17.97 -13.13
C PRO A 94 -6.52 -16.45 -13.36
N THR A 95 -6.70 -15.67 -12.31
CA THR A 95 -6.87 -14.21 -12.35
C THR A 95 -5.91 -13.51 -11.36
N LEU A 96 -5.68 -12.23 -11.55
CA LEU A 96 -5.12 -11.40 -10.49
C LEU A 96 -6.22 -11.12 -9.46
N ARG A 97 -5.96 -11.44 -8.19
CA ARG A 97 -6.92 -11.28 -7.11
C ARG A 97 -6.34 -10.42 -6.00
N ALA A 98 -7.05 -9.39 -5.58
CA ALA A 98 -6.66 -8.50 -4.50
C ALA A 98 -7.73 -8.48 -3.41
N THR A 99 -7.36 -8.87 -2.19
CA THR A 99 -8.22 -8.90 -1.01
C THR A 99 -7.86 -7.75 -0.08
N TRP A 100 -8.84 -6.89 0.25
CA TRP A 100 -8.61 -5.78 1.17
C TRP A 100 -8.71 -6.25 2.62
N LEU A 101 -7.66 -6.05 3.41
CA LEU A 101 -7.60 -6.43 4.83
C LEU A 101 -7.79 -5.23 5.77
N GLY A 102 -8.21 -4.08 5.21
CA GLY A 102 -8.39 -2.82 5.92
C GLY A 102 -7.20 -1.88 5.79
N HIS A 103 -7.45 -0.58 5.91
CA HIS A 103 -6.47 0.50 5.73
C HIS A 103 -5.70 0.39 4.40
N ALA A 104 -4.37 0.33 4.45
CA ALA A 104 -3.52 0.11 3.28
C ALA A 104 -3.15 -1.37 3.07
N CYS A 105 -3.67 -2.28 3.90
CA CYS A 105 -3.29 -3.69 3.83
C CYS A 105 -4.08 -4.43 2.75
N TYR A 106 -3.36 -4.91 1.73
CA TYR A 106 -3.89 -5.77 0.68
C TYR A 106 -3.10 -7.07 0.57
N TYR A 107 -3.82 -8.20 0.45
CA TYR A 107 -3.26 -9.48 0.07
C TYR A 107 -3.52 -9.72 -1.41
N VAL A 108 -2.46 -9.93 -2.19
CA VAL A 108 -2.54 -10.04 -3.66
C VAL A 108 -2.03 -11.40 -4.13
N GLU A 109 -2.86 -12.06 -4.92
CA GLU A 109 -2.64 -13.38 -5.50
C GLU A 109 -2.49 -13.25 -7.02
N PHE A 110 -1.28 -13.54 -7.51
CA PHE A 110 -0.97 -13.47 -8.94
C PHE A 110 -1.20 -14.79 -9.66
N PRO A 111 -1.53 -14.78 -10.98
CA PRO A 111 -1.73 -16.01 -11.78
C PRO A 111 -0.52 -16.95 -11.81
N SER A 112 0.68 -16.40 -11.62
CA SER A 112 1.92 -17.21 -11.48
C SER A 112 1.96 -18.08 -10.21
N GLY A 113 1.08 -17.82 -9.24
CA GLY A 113 1.16 -18.38 -7.90
C GLY A 113 1.90 -17.50 -6.89
N PHE A 114 2.49 -16.36 -7.30
CA PHE A 114 3.13 -15.40 -6.40
C PHE A 114 2.12 -14.74 -5.46
N ARG A 115 2.50 -14.55 -4.20
CA ARG A 115 1.66 -13.97 -3.14
C ARG A 115 2.36 -12.80 -2.47
N ALA A 116 1.75 -11.63 -2.53
CA ALA A 116 2.28 -10.41 -1.95
C ALA A 116 1.33 -9.82 -0.91
N LEU A 117 1.88 -9.29 0.19
CA LEU A 117 1.16 -8.60 1.23
C LEU A 117 1.69 -7.17 1.35
N PHE A 118 0.81 -6.18 1.28
CA PHE A 118 1.16 -4.76 1.28
C PHE A 118 0.83 -4.12 2.63
N ASP A 119 1.75 -3.33 3.17
CA ASP A 119 1.61 -2.51 4.38
C ASP A 119 0.82 -3.19 5.52
N PRO A 120 1.21 -4.39 5.95
CA PRO A 120 0.43 -5.15 6.93
C PRO A 120 0.57 -4.57 8.34
N VAL A 121 -0.57 -4.22 8.94
CA VAL A 121 -0.69 -3.83 10.35
C VAL A 121 -1.91 -4.52 10.94
N PHE A 122 -1.70 -5.54 11.77
CA PHE A 122 -2.74 -6.38 12.36
C PHE A 122 -3.14 -5.95 13.77
N GLU A 123 -2.44 -4.96 14.34
CA GLU A 123 -2.69 -4.46 15.68
C GLU A 123 -3.96 -3.61 15.77
N GLN A 124 -4.52 -3.57 16.98
CA GLN A 124 -5.66 -2.71 17.30
C GLN A 124 -5.32 -1.21 17.16
N ARG A 125 -4.05 -0.84 17.41
CA ARG A 125 -3.60 0.55 17.34
C ARG A 125 -2.40 0.71 16.41
N CYS A 126 -2.45 1.71 15.56
CA CYS A 126 -1.31 2.16 14.75
C CYS A 126 -0.41 3.11 15.57
N SER A 127 0.28 2.57 16.56
CA SER A 127 1.05 3.34 17.53
C SER A 127 2.20 2.52 18.10
N PRO A 128 3.28 3.15 18.61
CA PRO A 128 4.30 2.44 19.39
C PRO A 128 3.78 1.90 20.73
N PHE A 129 2.59 2.35 21.17
CA PHE A 129 1.99 1.97 22.45
C PHE A 129 0.68 1.20 22.24
N THR A 130 0.47 0.12 22.98
CA THR A 130 -0.76 -0.67 22.92
C THR A 130 -1.98 0.03 23.55
N TRP A 131 -1.75 1.05 24.37
CA TRP A 131 -2.77 1.77 25.14
C TRP A 131 -3.04 3.21 24.66
N LEU A 132 -2.19 3.75 23.78
CA LEU A 132 -2.28 5.13 23.30
C LEU A 132 -2.19 5.18 21.77
N GLY A 133 -2.86 6.14 21.15
CA GLY A 133 -2.89 6.34 19.69
C GLY A 133 -4.18 5.86 19.04
N PRO A 134 -4.34 6.07 17.72
CA PRO A 134 -5.57 5.71 17.01
C PRO A 134 -5.90 4.23 17.17
N SER A 135 -7.16 3.95 17.54
CA SER A 135 -7.69 2.59 17.70
C SER A 135 -8.58 2.24 16.53
N ARG A 136 -8.49 0.99 16.05
CA ARG A 136 -9.41 0.50 15.01
C ARG A 136 -10.86 0.68 15.45
N TYR A 137 -11.69 1.22 14.56
CA TYR A 137 -13.15 1.21 14.73
C TYR A 137 -13.80 0.07 13.92
N THR A 138 -13.07 -0.54 12.98
CA THR A 138 -13.44 -1.80 12.32
C THR A 138 -12.50 -2.92 12.78
N PRO A 139 -13.00 -4.15 13.02
CA PRO A 139 -12.14 -5.26 13.42
C PRO A 139 -11.22 -5.70 12.28
N MET A 140 -10.17 -6.42 12.63
CA MET A 140 -9.35 -7.15 11.66
C MET A 140 -10.17 -8.29 11.05
N PRO A 141 -10.18 -8.50 9.73
CA PRO A 141 -11.00 -9.52 9.10
C PRO A 141 -10.47 -10.96 9.27
N CYS A 142 -9.18 -11.11 9.59
CA CYS A 142 -8.51 -12.40 9.76
C CYS A 142 -7.27 -12.26 10.62
N GLU A 143 -6.69 -13.39 11.03
CA GLU A 143 -5.39 -13.46 11.66
C GLU A 143 -4.29 -13.73 10.59
N ILE A 144 -3.01 -13.50 10.94
CA ILE A 144 -1.88 -13.78 10.03
C ILE A 144 -1.82 -15.28 9.70
N GLU A 145 -2.23 -16.13 10.63
CA GLU A 145 -2.29 -17.57 10.51
C GLU A 145 -3.31 -18.06 9.46
N ASP A 146 -4.33 -17.27 9.15
CA ASP A 146 -5.33 -17.58 8.13
C ASP A 146 -4.78 -17.40 6.69
N LEU A 147 -3.70 -16.63 6.51
CA LEU A 147 -3.07 -16.43 5.21
C LEU A 147 -2.38 -17.72 4.75
N PRO A 148 -2.68 -18.23 3.53
CA PRO A 148 -2.13 -19.51 3.08
C PRO A 148 -0.65 -19.42 2.71
N PHE A 149 -0.22 -18.33 2.07
CA PHE A 149 1.15 -18.12 1.59
C PHE A 149 1.49 -16.63 1.65
N ILE A 150 2.74 -16.29 1.96
CA ILE A 150 3.30 -14.94 1.78
C ILE A 150 4.72 -15.10 1.24
N ASP A 151 4.94 -14.68 0.00
CA ASP A 151 6.26 -14.72 -0.64
C ASP A 151 7.01 -13.41 -0.44
N ALA A 152 6.28 -12.29 -0.55
CA ALA A 152 6.82 -10.96 -0.35
C ALA A 152 5.90 -10.10 0.52
N VAL A 153 6.51 -9.31 1.39
CA VAL A 153 5.87 -8.19 2.09
C VAL A 153 6.45 -6.90 1.53
N ILE A 154 5.57 -6.00 1.11
CA ILE A 154 5.93 -4.71 0.52
C ILE A 154 5.56 -3.62 1.51
N ILE A 155 6.51 -2.79 1.88
CA ILE A 155 6.30 -1.66 2.80
C ILE A 155 6.49 -0.36 2.03
N SER A 156 5.48 0.52 2.06
CA SER A 156 5.55 1.83 1.41
C SER A 156 6.44 2.82 2.17
N HIS A 157 6.32 2.87 3.48
CA HIS A 157 7.08 3.74 4.36
C HIS A 157 6.96 3.28 5.82
N ASN A 158 7.59 3.99 6.74
CA ASN A 158 7.74 3.49 8.12
C ASN A 158 6.78 4.11 9.15
N HIS A 159 5.68 4.78 8.76
CA HIS A 159 4.66 5.19 9.72
C HIS A 159 4.03 3.96 10.42
N TYR A 160 3.44 4.17 11.60
CA TYR A 160 2.95 3.06 12.43
C TYR A 160 1.71 2.36 11.87
N ASP A 161 0.98 3.00 11.00
CA ASP A 161 -0.17 2.47 10.27
C ASP A 161 0.20 1.69 8.99
N HIS A 162 1.52 1.64 8.64
CA HIS A 162 2.07 0.89 7.50
C HIS A 162 3.14 -0.13 7.90
N LEU A 163 3.87 0.11 8.99
CA LEU A 163 4.94 -0.76 9.47
C LEU A 163 4.77 -1.07 10.96
N SER A 164 4.37 -2.29 11.27
CA SER A 164 4.20 -2.79 12.62
C SER A 164 5.25 -3.86 12.95
N HIS A 165 5.96 -3.68 14.08
CA HIS A 165 6.94 -4.65 14.56
C HIS A 165 6.30 -6.00 14.94
N PRO A 166 5.20 -6.07 15.74
CA PRO A 166 4.56 -7.34 16.04
C PRO A 166 4.08 -8.07 14.79
N THR A 167 3.45 -7.37 13.83
CA THR A 167 2.97 -7.96 12.58
C THR A 167 4.12 -8.58 11.78
N VAL A 168 5.20 -7.83 11.47
CA VAL A 168 6.28 -8.37 10.62
C VAL A 168 7.05 -9.50 11.28
N THR A 169 7.17 -9.49 12.61
CA THR A 169 7.80 -10.60 13.35
C THR A 169 6.93 -11.85 13.36
N THR A 170 5.60 -11.70 13.49
CA THR A 170 4.66 -12.83 13.39
C THR A 170 4.64 -13.41 11.98
N ILE A 171 4.63 -12.56 10.94
CA ILE A 171 4.75 -12.99 9.54
C ILE A 171 6.02 -13.80 9.33
N LYS A 172 7.18 -13.31 9.79
CA LYS A 172 8.46 -14.02 9.66
C LYS A 172 8.47 -15.36 10.38
N LYS A 173 7.86 -15.43 11.55
CA LYS A 173 7.74 -16.68 12.31
C LYS A 173 6.88 -17.71 11.56
N ARG A 174 5.77 -17.27 10.96
CA ARG A 174 4.82 -18.13 10.23
C ARG A 174 5.32 -18.50 8.84
N PHE A 175 5.99 -17.55 8.14
CA PHE A 175 6.51 -17.69 6.78
C PHE A 175 8.02 -17.45 6.76
N PRO A 176 8.85 -18.42 7.14
CA PRO A 176 10.30 -18.22 7.33
C PRO A 176 11.05 -17.77 6.06
N ASN A 177 10.52 -18.07 4.88
CA ASN A 177 11.13 -17.71 3.58
C ASN A 177 10.60 -16.38 3.01
N VAL A 178 9.67 -15.69 3.69
CA VAL A 178 9.16 -14.40 3.24
C VAL A 178 10.28 -13.40 3.04
N HIS A 179 10.19 -12.61 1.96
CA HIS A 179 11.12 -11.53 1.66
C HIS A 179 10.44 -10.17 1.84
N PHE A 180 11.11 -9.23 2.50
CA PHE A 180 10.60 -7.87 2.70
C PHE A 180 11.24 -6.93 1.69
N PHE A 181 10.41 -6.14 0.98
CA PHE A 181 10.85 -5.05 0.12
C PHE A 181 10.46 -3.72 0.77
N VAL A 182 11.45 -2.86 0.95
CA VAL A 182 11.30 -1.63 1.72
C VAL A 182 12.01 -0.46 1.02
N PRO A 183 11.58 0.79 1.21
CA PRO A 183 12.31 1.94 0.67
C PRO A 183 13.64 2.15 1.38
N LEU A 184 14.56 2.81 0.70
CA LEU A 184 15.95 3.05 1.14
C LEU A 184 16.02 3.64 2.56
N GLY A 185 16.95 3.13 3.36
CA GLY A 185 17.19 3.51 4.76
C GLY A 185 16.39 2.70 5.80
N ASN A 186 15.43 1.86 5.39
CA ASN A 186 14.63 1.05 6.29
C ASN A 186 15.30 -0.28 6.71
N LYS A 187 16.22 -0.81 5.91
CA LYS A 187 16.86 -2.11 6.12
C LYS A 187 17.45 -2.28 7.53
N LYS A 188 18.10 -1.24 8.05
CA LYS A 188 18.68 -1.24 9.41
C LYS A 188 17.65 -1.50 10.51
N TRP A 189 16.39 -1.03 10.32
CA TRP A 189 15.33 -1.30 11.29
C TRP A 189 14.93 -2.78 11.25
N PHE A 190 14.80 -3.37 10.06
CA PHE A 190 14.50 -4.79 9.89
C PHE A 190 15.61 -5.68 10.46
N GLU A 191 16.89 -5.37 10.21
CA GLU A 191 18.03 -6.09 10.75
C GLU A 191 18.06 -6.06 12.29
N LYS A 192 17.71 -4.93 12.92
CA LYS A 192 17.56 -4.82 14.38
C LYS A 192 16.43 -5.69 14.94
N CYS A 193 15.43 -6.01 14.10
CA CYS A 193 14.32 -6.92 14.42
C CYS A 193 14.63 -8.38 14.05
N GLU A 194 15.91 -8.71 13.74
CA GLU A 194 16.36 -10.04 13.29
C GLU A 194 15.69 -10.53 11.99
N LEU A 195 15.25 -9.59 11.15
CA LEU A 195 14.65 -9.84 9.86
C LEU A 195 15.69 -9.60 8.77
N HIS A 196 16.30 -10.68 8.26
CA HIS A 196 17.45 -10.58 7.34
C HIS A 196 17.08 -10.72 5.85
N ASN A 197 15.92 -11.35 5.54
CA ASN A 197 15.42 -11.43 4.17
C ASN A 197 14.78 -10.09 3.78
N VAL A 198 15.58 -9.05 3.63
CA VAL A 198 15.12 -7.70 3.33
C VAL A 198 15.97 -7.06 2.23
N THR A 199 15.30 -6.49 1.24
CA THR A 199 15.89 -5.68 0.17
C THR A 199 15.35 -4.27 0.26
N GLU A 200 16.24 -3.29 0.45
CA GLU A 200 15.86 -1.89 0.33
C GLU A 200 16.18 -1.37 -1.07
N LEU A 201 15.30 -0.50 -1.58
CA LEU A 201 15.37 0.05 -2.92
C LEU A 201 15.17 1.57 -2.90
N ASP A 202 15.86 2.24 -3.84
CA ASP A 202 15.62 3.64 -4.16
C ASP A 202 14.56 3.79 -5.24
N TRP A 203 14.04 5.00 -5.45
CA TRP A 203 13.08 5.27 -6.53
C TRP A 203 13.65 4.86 -7.89
N TRP A 204 12.82 4.22 -8.70
CA TRP A 204 13.11 3.69 -10.03
C TRP A 204 13.99 2.44 -10.05
N GLU A 205 14.44 1.94 -8.90
CA GLU A 205 15.13 0.66 -8.84
C GLU A 205 14.16 -0.53 -8.98
N THR A 206 14.66 -1.60 -9.59
CA THR A 206 13.90 -2.82 -9.88
C THR A 206 14.68 -4.06 -9.41
N ARG A 207 13.96 -5.03 -8.89
CA ARG A 207 14.50 -6.37 -8.55
C ARG A 207 13.57 -7.46 -9.06
N ASP A 208 14.16 -8.57 -9.46
CA ASP A 208 13.44 -9.81 -9.68
C ASP A 208 13.52 -10.69 -8.43
N ILE A 209 12.40 -11.30 -8.07
CA ILE A 209 12.35 -12.37 -7.08
C ILE A 209 11.94 -13.66 -7.75
N THR A 210 12.75 -14.70 -7.57
CA THR A 210 12.49 -16.04 -8.08
C THR A 210 12.22 -16.98 -6.91
N LEU A 211 11.09 -17.67 -6.95
CA LEU A 211 10.76 -18.73 -6.03
C LEU A 211 11.04 -20.07 -6.69
N SER A 212 11.89 -20.87 -6.08
CA SER A 212 12.22 -22.22 -6.56
C SER A 212 11.73 -23.27 -5.57
N ALA A 213 11.07 -24.30 -6.08
CA ALA A 213 10.61 -25.41 -5.26
C ALA A 213 11.79 -26.11 -4.58
N VAL A 214 11.68 -26.37 -3.26
CA VAL A 214 12.69 -27.10 -2.50
C VAL A 214 12.33 -28.59 -2.51
N PRO A 215 13.11 -29.46 -3.18
CA PRO A 215 12.79 -30.86 -3.27
C PRO A 215 12.66 -31.52 -1.88
N GLY A 216 11.60 -32.29 -1.67
CA GLY A 216 11.39 -33.08 -0.47
C GLY A 216 11.02 -32.31 0.81
N LYS A 217 10.73 -31.01 0.70
CA LYS A 217 10.20 -30.20 1.82
C LYS A 217 8.82 -29.65 1.46
N SER A 218 7.91 -29.65 2.46
CA SER A 218 6.57 -29.07 2.33
C SER A 218 6.39 -27.92 3.30
N GLU A 219 5.60 -26.91 2.93
CA GLU A 219 5.14 -25.88 3.86
C GLU A 219 4.14 -26.52 4.83
N SER A 220 4.29 -26.25 6.14
CA SER A 220 3.33 -26.69 7.14
C SER A 220 2.07 -25.82 7.06
N SER A 221 1.07 -26.24 6.29
CA SER A 221 -0.26 -25.65 6.34
C SER A 221 -0.98 -26.05 7.63
N PRO A 222 -1.77 -25.15 8.26
CA PRO A 222 -2.73 -25.57 9.26
C PRO A 222 -3.76 -26.50 8.59
N SER A 223 -3.97 -27.66 9.20
CA SER A 223 -4.79 -28.75 8.70
C SER A 223 -6.21 -28.30 8.30
N THR A 224 -6.48 -28.32 7.02
CA THR A 224 -7.85 -28.50 6.52
C THR A 224 -7.76 -29.56 5.43
N THR A 225 -8.28 -30.75 5.73
CA THR A 225 -8.32 -31.90 4.84
C THR A 225 -9.30 -31.64 3.70
N VAL A 226 -8.80 -31.46 2.51
CA VAL A 226 -9.57 -31.65 1.26
C VAL A 226 -8.79 -32.56 0.34
N SER A 227 -9.38 -33.71 0.07
CA SER A 227 -8.85 -34.74 -0.83
C SER A 227 -9.20 -34.44 -2.28
N THR A 228 -8.20 -34.35 -3.15
CA THR A 228 -8.41 -34.55 -4.60
C THR A 228 -7.30 -35.44 -5.16
N GLU A 229 -7.73 -36.49 -5.88
CA GLU A 229 -6.87 -37.47 -6.50
C GLU A 229 -6.18 -36.98 -7.77
N GLY A 230 -4.90 -37.30 -7.87
CA GLY A 230 -4.30 -37.74 -9.13
C GLY A 230 -3.86 -36.66 -10.13
N LYS A 231 -2.68 -36.09 -9.91
CA LYS A 231 -1.70 -35.86 -11.01
C LYS A 231 -0.30 -35.89 -10.42
N THR A 232 0.60 -36.67 -11.07
CA THR A 232 2.05 -36.62 -10.83
C THR A 232 2.53 -35.20 -10.94
N PRO A 233 3.37 -34.65 -9.99
CA PRO A 233 3.86 -33.29 -10.08
C PRO A 233 4.71 -33.16 -11.35
N SER A 234 4.25 -32.37 -12.31
CA SER A 234 5.10 -31.82 -13.34
C SER A 234 6.20 -31.03 -12.66
N THR A 235 7.39 -31.00 -13.23
CA THR A 235 8.51 -30.12 -12.88
C THR A 235 7.96 -28.75 -12.51
N HIS A 236 8.00 -28.39 -11.21
CA HIS A 236 7.48 -27.10 -10.74
C HIS A 236 8.35 -25.99 -11.35
N ASP A 237 7.78 -25.27 -12.29
CA ASP A 237 8.42 -24.09 -12.85
C ASP A 237 8.66 -23.05 -11.75
N ASN A 238 9.78 -22.35 -11.82
CA ASN A 238 10.07 -21.25 -10.92
C ASN A 238 8.99 -20.17 -11.05
N ILE A 239 8.55 -19.62 -9.89
CA ILE A 239 7.65 -18.47 -9.87
C ILE A 239 8.51 -17.21 -9.89
N LEU A 240 8.29 -16.34 -10.86
CA LEU A 240 9.03 -15.08 -11.04
C LEU A 240 8.11 -13.90 -10.80
N ALA A 241 8.58 -12.91 -10.05
CA ALA A 241 7.96 -11.59 -9.97
C ALA A 241 9.02 -10.49 -10.12
N THR A 242 8.64 -9.40 -10.80
CA THR A 242 9.45 -8.19 -10.92
C THR A 242 8.85 -7.10 -10.03
N ILE A 243 9.65 -6.52 -9.15
CA ILE A 243 9.26 -5.54 -8.13
C ILE A 243 9.98 -4.23 -8.40
N ASN A 244 9.21 -3.15 -8.55
CA ASN A 244 9.73 -1.81 -8.79
C ASN A 244 9.41 -0.90 -7.60
N CYS A 245 10.43 -0.21 -7.09
CA CYS A 245 10.28 0.90 -6.16
C CYS A 245 10.07 2.19 -6.96
N LEU A 246 8.97 2.89 -6.72
CA LEU A 246 8.54 4.03 -7.52
C LEU A 246 8.28 5.26 -6.64
N PRO A 247 8.40 6.49 -7.18
CA PRO A 247 8.17 7.67 -6.38
C PRO A 247 6.71 7.84 -5.96
N CYS A 248 6.52 8.49 -4.81
CA CYS A 248 5.25 9.08 -4.37
C CYS A 248 5.53 10.31 -3.51
N GLN A 249 4.51 11.12 -3.23
CA GLN A 249 4.66 12.38 -2.52
C GLN A 249 4.19 12.23 -1.07
N HIS A 250 5.12 11.93 -0.16
CA HIS A 250 4.81 11.69 1.24
C HIS A 250 6.01 12.02 2.16
N THR A 251 6.08 11.42 3.31
CA THR A 251 7.20 11.51 4.26
C THR A 251 7.31 10.21 5.07
N SER A 252 8.30 10.13 5.94
CA SER A 252 8.49 9.01 6.85
C SER A 252 8.83 9.50 8.25
N ALA A 253 8.41 8.80 9.29
CA ALA A 253 8.82 9.03 10.67
C ALA A 253 8.38 7.88 11.59
N ARG A 254 9.18 7.57 12.60
CA ARG A 254 8.81 6.70 13.75
C ARG A 254 8.85 7.48 15.05
N THR A 255 9.55 8.61 15.07
CA THR A 255 9.72 9.50 16.21
C THR A 255 9.62 10.96 15.76
N PRO A 256 9.46 11.91 16.66
CA PRO A 256 9.50 13.35 16.30
C PRO A 256 10.84 13.83 15.72
N PHE A 257 11.90 13.01 15.80
CA PHE A 257 13.28 13.42 15.46
C PHE A 257 13.86 12.72 14.22
N ASP A 258 13.14 11.79 13.60
CA ASP A 258 13.63 11.02 12.45
C ASP A 258 12.81 11.21 11.18
N ARG A 259 12.05 12.31 11.11
CA ARG A 259 11.26 12.66 9.93
C ARG A 259 12.13 12.68 8.67
N ALA A 260 11.65 11.98 7.64
CA ALA A 260 12.30 11.85 6.34
C ALA A 260 13.73 11.29 6.39
N HIS A 261 14.10 10.57 7.46
CA HIS A 261 15.39 9.87 7.52
C HIS A 261 15.42 8.59 6.68
N THR A 262 14.25 8.00 6.41
CA THR A 262 14.09 6.88 5.46
C THR A 262 13.25 7.36 4.28
N LEU A 263 13.41 6.71 3.14
CA LEU A 263 12.61 6.99 1.96
C LEU A 263 11.18 6.44 2.14
N TRP A 264 10.24 6.97 1.39
CA TRP A 264 8.88 6.47 1.15
C TRP A 264 8.74 6.14 -0.32
N ALA A 265 7.84 5.22 -0.68
CA ALA A 265 7.70 4.77 -2.05
C ALA A 265 6.30 4.26 -2.37
N SER A 266 5.88 4.42 -3.62
CA SER A 266 4.90 3.56 -4.24
C SER A 266 5.61 2.34 -4.87
N TRP A 267 4.85 1.32 -5.21
CA TRP A 267 5.44 0.08 -5.72
C TRP A 267 4.65 -0.47 -6.89
N SER A 268 5.31 -1.17 -7.80
CA SER A 268 4.62 -2.04 -8.73
C SER A 268 5.18 -3.44 -8.71
N ILE A 269 4.30 -4.43 -8.92
CA ILE A 269 4.67 -5.84 -9.04
C ILE A 269 4.08 -6.38 -10.34
N SER A 270 4.89 -7.10 -11.09
CA SER A 270 4.46 -7.84 -12.27
C SER A 270 4.80 -9.32 -12.10
N SER A 271 3.80 -10.19 -12.28
CA SER A 271 3.97 -11.66 -12.21
C SER A 271 2.85 -12.38 -12.94
N GLY A 272 3.18 -13.43 -13.68
CA GLY A 272 2.18 -14.23 -14.42
C GLY A 272 1.39 -13.44 -15.46
N GLY A 273 2.02 -12.45 -16.11
CA GLY A 273 1.39 -11.62 -17.14
C GLY A 273 0.43 -10.55 -16.60
N LYS A 274 0.35 -10.37 -15.29
CA LYS A 274 -0.45 -9.33 -14.61
C LYS A 274 0.44 -8.38 -13.83
N SER A 275 -0.03 -7.13 -13.70
CA SER A 275 0.68 -6.08 -12.99
C SER A 275 -0.23 -5.28 -12.07
N ILE A 276 0.31 -4.88 -10.92
CA ILE A 276 -0.35 -3.95 -10.01
C ILE A 276 0.54 -2.74 -9.73
N TRP A 277 -0.10 -1.63 -9.39
CA TRP A 277 0.54 -0.48 -8.79
C TRP A 277 -0.07 -0.21 -7.40
N PHE A 278 0.76 -0.07 -6.39
CA PHE A 278 0.40 0.23 -5.01
C PHE A 278 0.90 1.63 -4.67
N GLY A 279 -0.01 2.56 -4.41
CA GLY A 279 0.31 3.96 -4.17
C GLY A 279 1.08 4.20 -2.87
N GLY A 280 0.87 3.36 -1.84
CA GLY A 280 1.21 3.72 -0.47
C GLY A 280 0.48 4.99 -0.07
N ASP A 281 1.02 5.73 0.89
CA ASP A 281 0.53 7.06 1.18
C ASP A 281 1.13 8.08 0.22
N THR A 282 0.26 8.94 -0.30
CA THR A 282 0.72 10.00 -1.20
C THR A 282 -0.25 11.17 -1.25
N GLY A 283 0.31 12.39 -1.30
CA GLY A 283 -0.39 13.56 -1.80
C GLY A 283 -0.33 13.62 -3.32
N TYR A 284 -1.04 14.58 -3.89
CA TYR A 284 -1.04 14.85 -5.32
C TYR A 284 -0.87 16.34 -5.61
N ARG A 285 -1.64 17.19 -4.91
CA ARG A 285 -1.67 18.66 -5.10
C ARG A 285 -1.27 19.38 -3.84
N LYS A 286 -0.75 20.59 -4.01
CA LYS A 286 -0.57 21.57 -2.92
C LYS A 286 -1.78 22.49 -2.87
N VAL A 287 -2.59 22.33 -1.83
CA VAL A 287 -3.76 23.17 -1.61
C VAL A 287 -3.53 24.11 -0.43
N PRO A 288 -3.54 25.44 -0.62
CA PRO A 288 -3.48 26.39 0.48
C PRO A 288 -4.78 26.42 1.28
N GLN A 289 -4.81 27.11 2.40
CA GLN A 289 -6.06 27.36 3.09
C GLN A 289 -6.97 28.23 2.23
N LEU A 290 -8.11 27.67 1.82
CA LEU A 290 -9.15 28.33 1.03
C LEU A 290 -10.20 28.97 1.93
N PRO A 291 -10.99 29.92 1.42
CA PRO A 291 -12.20 30.40 2.08
C PRO A 291 -13.16 29.26 2.41
N PRO A 292 -13.93 29.38 3.50
CA PRO A 292 -14.91 28.33 3.85
C PRO A 292 -15.90 28.03 2.72
N GLY A 293 -16.11 26.72 2.45
CA GLY A 293 -17.06 26.26 1.43
C GLY A 293 -16.53 26.27 0.00
N GLU A 294 -15.28 26.65 -0.24
CA GLU A 294 -14.65 26.59 -1.55
C GLU A 294 -14.06 25.19 -1.84
N ASN A 295 -14.30 24.75 -3.07
CA ASN A 295 -13.76 23.49 -3.58
C ASN A 295 -12.44 23.76 -4.30
N ASP A 296 -11.35 23.09 -3.89
CA ASP A 296 -10.03 23.22 -4.50
C ASP A 296 -9.94 22.68 -5.94
N TYR A 297 -10.99 22.00 -6.43
CA TYR A 297 -11.13 21.56 -7.83
C TYR A 297 -11.93 22.49 -8.72
N ASP A 298 -12.38 23.64 -8.22
CA ASP A 298 -12.94 24.70 -9.07
C ASP A 298 -11.90 25.16 -10.10
N VAL A 299 -12.35 25.54 -11.30
CA VAL A 299 -11.49 25.94 -12.43
C VAL A 299 -10.51 27.06 -12.05
N LYS A 300 -10.90 27.98 -11.16
CA LYS A 300 -10.04 29.05 -10.65
C LYS A 300 -8.79 28.56 -9.92
N TYR A 301 -8.80 27.31 -9.41
CA TYR A 301 -7.69 26.66 -8.70
C TYR A 301 -6.94 25.64 -9.54
N SER A 302 -7.20 25.53 -10.84
CA SER A 302 -6.50 24.63 -11.76
C SER A 302 -4.98 24.87 -11.83
N HIS A 303 -4.53 26.07 -11.43
CA HIS A 303 -3.14 26.46 -11.41
C HIS A 303 -2.33 25.90 -10.21
N PHE A 304 -2.98 25.27 -9.25
CA PHE A 304 -2.26 24.67 -8.12
C PHE A 304 -1.32 23.55 -8.61
N PRO A 305 -0.05 23.55 -8.15
CA PRO A 305 0.92 22.58 -8.58
C PRO A 305 0.52 21.16 -8.14
N PHE A 306 0.78 20.19 -9.00
CA PHE A 306 0.55 18.77 -8.73
C PHE A 306 1.82 17.95 -8.98
N CYS A 307 1.90 16.76 -8.39
CA CYS A 307 3.04 15.87 -8.49
C CYS A 307 3.14 15.24 -9.87
N PRO A 308 4.23 15.44 -10.62
CA PRO A 308 4.39 14.91 -11.98
C PRO A 308 4.76 13.42 -12.00
N ALA A 309 5.13 12.84 -10.86
CA ALA A 309 5.66 11.48 -10.79
C ALA A 309 4.66 10.43 -11.26
N PHE A 310 3.37 10.61 -10.99
CA PHE A 310 2.35 9.62 -11.37
C PHE A 310 2.21 9.49 -12.88
N LYS A 311 2.27 10.62 -13.60
CA LYS A 311 2.28 10.61 -15.06
C LYS A 311 3.53 9.92 -15.60
N GLN A 312 4.71 10.19 -15.02
CA GLN A 312 5.95 9.50 -15.39
C GLN A 312 5.84 7.99 -15.13
N ILE A 313 5.26 7.58 -14.01
CA ILE A 313 5.01 6.16 -13.70
C ILE A 313 4.12 5.52 -14.77
N GLY A 314 3.00 6.16 -15.12
CA GLY A 314 2.10 5.66 -16.14
C GLY A 314 2.70 5.58 -17.53
N GLU A 315 3.58 6.51 -17.89
CA GLU A 315 4.27 6.54 -19.18
C GLU A 315 5.41 5.52 -19.28
N LEU A 316 6.16 5.29 -18.18
CA LEU A 316 7.40 4.52 -18.18
C LEU A 316 7.21 3.09 -17.64
N ARG A 317 6.21 2.82 -16.83
CA ARG A 317 5.94 1.54 -16.17
C ARG A 317 4.54 0.98 -16.40
N GLY A 318 3.56 1.85 -16.70
CA GLY A 318 2.18 1.46 -16.99
C GLY A 318 2.00 0.93 -18.43
N PRO A 319 0.77 0.51 -18.79
CA PRO A 319 -0.40 0.48 -17.94
C PRO A 319 -0.38 -0.67 -16.92
N PHE A 320 -1.04 -0.49 -15.78
CA PHE A 320 -1.20 -1.53 -14.77
C PHE A 320 -2.61 -2.15 -14.83
N ASP A 321 -2.72 -3.46 -14.55
CA ASP A 321 -4.01 -4.13 -14.54
C ASP A 321 -4.88 -3.68 -13.34
N LEU A 322 -4.23 -3.39 -12.19
CA LEU A 322 -4.90 -2.92 -10.97
C LEU A 322 -4.07 -1.87 -10.23
N GLY A 323 -4.69 -0.77 -9.83
CA GLY A 323 -4.16 0.21 -8.89
C GLY A 323 -4.74 0.01 -7.48
N LEU A 324 -3.90 0.11 -6.45
CA LEU A 324 -4.31 0.21 -5.04
C LEU A 324 -3.99 1.63 -4.60
N ILE A 325 -5.03 2.50 -4.51
CA ILE A 325 -4.86 3.95 -4.47
C ILE A 325 -5.48 4.53 -3.19
N PRO A 326 -4.73 5.35 -2.39
CA PRO A 326 -5.27 5.94 -1.17
C PRO A 326 -6.39 6.95 -1.49
N ILE A 327 -7.46 6.94 -0.68
CA ILE A 327 -8.61 7.84 -0.82
C ILE A 327 -9.01 8.50 0.51
N GLY A 328 -8.26 8.29 1.60
CA GLY A 328 -8.55 8.81 2.95
C GLY A 328 -7.38 9.56 3.58
N ALA A 329 -7.60 10.06 4.79
CA ALA A 329 -6.67 10.88 5.58
C ALA A 329 -6.34 12.26 4.96
N TYR A 330 -7.32 12.91 4.34
CA TYR A 330 -7.09 14.13 3.54
C TYR A 330 -7.55 15.45 4.18
N ASP A 331 -8.33 15.43 5.25
CA ASP A 331 -8.87 16.67 5.85
C ASP A 331 -8.16 17.07 7.16
N PRO A 332 -7.83 18.33 7.37
CA PRO A 332 -8.10 19.49 6.50
C PRO A 332 -7.11 19.60 5.33
N ARG A 333 -7.63 19.85 4.15
CA ARG A 333 -6.88 19.89 2.88
C ARG A 333 -5.62 20.75 2.92
N PHE A 334 -5.64 21.93 3.53
CA PHE A 334 -4.49 22.83 3.57
C PHE A 334 -3.30 22.31 4.41
N ILE A 335 -3.53 21.28 5.22
CA ILE A 335 -2.48 20.54 5.96
C ILE A 335 -2.13 19.25 5.23
N MET A 336 -3.15 18.50 4.80
CA MET A 336 -2.97 17.11 4.38
C MET A 336 -2.69 16.97 2.88
N SER A 337 -3.14 17.89 2.02
CA SER A 337 -3.14 17.72 0.55
C SER A 337 -1.78 17.39 -0.07
N SER A 338 -0.69 17.89 0.49
CA SER A 338 0.65 17.58 -0.01
C SER A 338 1.18 16.18 0.41
N MET A 339 0.50 15.51 1.35
CA MET A 339 0.89 14.21 1.89
C MET A 339 -0.16 13.12 1.67
N HIS A 340 -1.43 13.51 1.55
CA HIS A 340 -2.57 12.61 1.38
C HIS A 340 -3.53 13.12 0.32
N ALA A 341 -3.76 12.27 -0.66
CA ALA A 341 -4.72 12.52 -1.73
C ALA A 341 -6.16 12.37 -1.23
N ASN A 342 -7.03 13.32 -1.58
CA ASN A 342 -8.46 13.10 -1.48
C ASN A 342 -8.97 12.29 -2.69
N PRO A 343 -10.22 11.82 -2.72
CA PRO A 343 -10.73 11.02 -3.85
C PRO A 343 -10.61 11.71 -5.23
N PHE A 344 -10.71 13.03 -5.31
CA PHE A 344 -10.50 13.76 -6.57
C PHE A 344 -9.04 13.72 -7.03
N ASP A 345 -8.08 13.86 -6.10
CA ASP A 345 -6.67 13.66 -6.35
C ASP A 345 -6.42 12.22 -6.82
N SER A 346 -7.05 11.25 -6.16
CA SER A 346 -6.86 9.83 -6.41
C SER A 346 -7.36 9.39 -7.79
N VAL A 347 -8.45 9.99 -8.28
CA VAL A 347 -8.92 9.77 -9.67
C VAL A 347 -7.92 10.36 -10.68
N ASN A 348 -7.28 11.50 -10.40
CA ASN A 348 -6.19 11.99 -11.26
C ASN A 348 -4.97 11.05 -11.23
N ILE A 349 -4.58 10.55 -10.04
CA ILE A 349 -3.51 9.55 -9.91
C ILE A 349 -3.85 8.28 -10.71
N PHE A 350 -5.09 7.80 -10.65
CA PHE A 350 -5.57 6.65 -11.42
C PHE A 350 -5.38 6.86 -12.93
N ILE A 351 -5.74 8.04 -13.43
CA ILE A 351 -5.58 8.39 -14.86
C ILE A 351 -4.10 8.50 -15.21
N ASP A 352 -3.31 9.22 -14.41
CA ASP A 352 -1.90 9.49 -14.64
C ASP A 352 -1.07 8.20 -14.65
N THR A 353 -1.33 7.27 -13.72
CA THR A 353 -0.64 5.97 -13.63
C THR A 353 -1.10 4.97 -14.69
N LYS A 354 -2.14 5.29 -15.47
CA LYS A 354 -2.74 4.43 -16.50
C LYS A 354 -3.20 3.07 -15.95
N CYS A 355 -3.70 3.04 -14.72
CA CYS A 355 -4.32 1.84 -14.18
C CYS A 355 -5.60 1.52 -14.95
N LYS A 356 -5.83 0.25 -15.31
CA LYS A 356 -7.07 -0.18 -16.01
C LYS A 356 -8.24 -0.28 -15.05
N LYS A 357 -7.97 -0.72 -13.82
CA LYS A 357 -8.88 -0.75 -12.68
C LYS A 357 -8.17 -0.26 -11.43
N ALA A 358 -8.92 0.16 -10.42
CA ALA A 358 -8.36 0.49 -9.11
C ALA A 358 -9.30 0.13 -7.96
N LEU A 359 -8.70 -0.08 -6.78
CA LEU A 359 -9.39 -0.17 -5.49
C LEU A 359 -8.89 0.94 -4.57
N GLY A 360 -9.84 1.55 -3.86
CA GLY A 360 -9.57 2.56 -2.84
C GLY A 360 -9.02 1.93 -1.57
N MET A 361 -8.02 2.57 -0.95
CA MET A 361 -7.44 2.17 0.32
C MET A 361 -7.21 3.37 1.24
N HIS A 362 -6.61 3.14 2.41
CA HIS A 362 -6.24 4.14 3.40
C HIS A 362 -7.46 4.86 4.02
N TRP A 363 -8.55 4.13 4.22
CA TRP A 363 -9.79 4.54 4.88
C TRP A 363 -10.39 3.35 5.66
N GLY A 364 -11.53 3.53 6.28
CA GLY A 364 -12.33 2.42 6.81
C GLY A 364 -11.77 1.73 8.07
N THR A 365 -10.66 2.18 8.67
CA THR A 365 -9.98 1.44 9.75
C THR A 365 -9.67 2.28 10.98
N TRP A 366 -8.93 3.36 10.84
CA TRP A 366 -8.58 4.30 11.92
C TRP A 366 -9.05 5.70 11.57
N VAL A 367 -9.43 6.48 12.58
CA VAL A 367 -9.60 7.93 12.43
C VAL A 367 -8.24 8.59 12.58
N LEU A 368 -7.67 9.04 11.48
CA LEU A 368 -6.36 9.70 11.43
C LEU A 368 -6.47 11.21 11.19
N THR A 369 -7.58 11.64 10.60
CA THR A 369 -7.87 13.00 10.14
C THR A 369 -9.31 13.40 10.42
N GLU A 370 -9.83 14.46 9.78
CA GLU A 370 -11.10 15.09 10.15
C GLU A 370 -12.28 14.73 9.23
N GLU A 371 -12.07 14.06 8.09
CA GLU A 371 -13.17 13.62 7.20
C GLU A 371 -14.05 12.55 7.84
N ASP A 372 -15.34 12.55 7.53
CA ASP A 372 -16.26 11.51 8.01
C ASP A 372 -15.87 10.12 7.48
N VAL A 373 -15.98 9.09 8.34
CA VAL A 373 -15.45 7.74 8.05
C VAL A 373 -16.03 7.09 6.80
N MET A 374 -17.22 7.51 6.36
CA MET A 374 -17.88 7.03 5.13
C MET A 374 -17.93 8.09 4.01
N GLU A 375 -17.19 9.18 4.15
CA GLU A 375 -17.08 10.20 3.11
C GLU A 375 -16.20 9.78 1.93
N PRO A 376 -15.04 9.09 2.11
CA PRO A 376 -14.14 8.76 1.01
C PRO A 376 -14.79 8.02 -0.16
N PRO A 377 -15.58 6.95 0.03
CA PRO A 377 -16.28 6.29 -1.08
C PRO A 377 -17.31 7.17 -1.78
N LYS A 378 -17.98 8.07 -1.05
CA LYS A 378 -18.95 9.02 -1.65
C LYS A 378 -18.25 10.01 -2.57
N LEU A 379 -17.19 10.65 -2.07
CA LEU A 379 -16.38 11.57 -2.88
C LEU A 379 -15.69 10.88 -4.05
N LEU A 380 -15.35 9.58 -3.93
CA LEU A 380 -14.81 8.82 -5.06
C LEU A 380 -15.83 8.74 -6.22
N ARG A 381 -17.12 8.46 -5.95
CA ARG A 381 -18.17 8.47 -6.98
C ARG A 381 -18.32 9.84 -7.63
N GLU A 382 -18.30 10.91 -6.82
CA GLU A 382 -18.37 12.28 -7.33
C GLU A 382 -17.14 12.62 -8.21
N ALA A 383 -15.94 12.19 -7.82
CA ALA A 383 -14.71 12.40 -8.56
C ALA A 383 -14.69 11.62 -9.89
N MET A 384 -15.19 10.37 -9.91
CA MET A 384 -15.36 9.58 -11.15
C MET A 384 -16.30 10.28 -12.10
N LYS A 385 -17.46 10.72 -11.62
CA LYS A 385 -18.42 11.48 -12.41
C LYS A 385 -17.85 12.81 -12.93
N TRP A 386 -17.08 13.52 -12.10
CA TRP A 386 -16.41 14.77 -12.50
C TRP A 386 -15.45 14.55 -13.69
N LYS A 387 -14.81 13.37 -13.78
CA LYS A 387 -13.93 12.98 -14.90
C LYS A 387 -14.65 12.28 -16.05
N GLU A 388 -15.98 12.21 -16.01
CA GLU A 388 -16.79 11.48 -17.00
C GLU A 388 -16.38 10.00 -17.14
N LEU A 389 -15.91 9.40 -16.03
CA LEU A 389 -15.59 7.98 -15.93
C LEU A 389 -16.79 7.21 -15.35
N PRO A 390 -16.90 5.90 -15.64
CA PRO A 390 -17.91 5.05 -15.00
C PRO A 390 -17.80 5.13 -13.47
N GLU A 391 -18.91 5.39 -12.80
CA GLU A 391 -18.95 5.52 -11.33
C GLU A 391 -18.66 4.19 -10.62
N GLU A 392 -18.81 3.05 -11.31
CA GLU A 392 -18.59 1.70 -10.81
C GLU A 392 -17.86 0.83 -11.84
N GLY A 393 -17.16 -0.21 -11.37
CA GLY A 393 -16.50 -1.21 -12.20
C GLY A 393 -15.10 -0.84 -12.71
N VAL A 394 -14.64 0.40 -12.45
CA VAL A 394 -13.33 0.92 -12.90
C VAL A 394 -12.46 1.32 -11.73
N PHE A 395 -12.87 2.32 -10.95
CA PHE A 395 -12.23 2.65 -9.68
C PHE A 395 -13.26 2.53 -8.56
N ASP A 396 -13.13 1.49 -7.76
CA ASP A 396 -14.12 1.12 -6.76
C ASP A 396 -13.52 1.05 -5.36
N VAL A 397 -14.40 0.79 -4.40
CA VAL A 397 -14.09 0.29 -3.07
C VAL A 397 -14.76 -1.09 -2.92
N VAL A 398 -14.22 -1.90 -2.03
CA VAL A 398 -14.81 -3.18 -1.59
C VAL A 398 -14.94 -3.13 -0.06
N ASP A 399 -15.71 -4.04 0.51
CA ASP A 399 -15.78 -4.22 1.95
C ASP A 399 -14.47 -4.85 2.48
N ILE A 400 -14.15 -4.61 3.75
CA ILE A 400 -12.97 -5.24 4.36
C ILE A 400 -13.16 -6.76 4.37
N GLY A 401 -12.18 -7.50 3.87
CA GLY A 401 -12.22 -8.96 3.69
C GLY A 401 -12.71 -9.41 2.31
N GLU A 402 -13.28 -8.51 1.50
CA GLU A 402 -13.66 -8.84 0.12
C GLU A 402 -12.49 -8.79 -0.84
N SER A 403 -12.67 -9.46 -1.97
CA SER A 403 -11.67 -9.58 -3.03
C SER A 403 -12.21 -9.11 -4.37
N LEU A 404 -11.37 -8.38 -5.11
CA LEU A 404 -11.60 -8.10 -6.54
C LEU A 404 -10.75 -9.04 -7.40
N GLU A 405 -11.37 -9.64 -8.42
CA GLU A 405 -10.68 -10.41 -9.46
C GLU A 405 -10.55 -9.61 -10.75
N VAL A 406 -9.34 -9.60 -11.32
CA VAL A 406 -9.02 -8.94 -12.58
C VAL A 406 -8.55 -9.99 -13.60
N LYS A 407 -9.42 -10.24 -14.59
CA LYS A 407 -9.20 -11.20 -15.68
C LYS A 407 -8.13 -10.74 -16.66
#